data_4e0e8735abbea10b692328220b28123a
#
_entry.id   4e0e8735abbea10b692328220b28123a
#
_cell.length_a   1.000
_cell.length_b   1.000
_cell.length_c   1.000
_cell.angle_alpha   90.00
_cell.angle_beta   90.00
_cell.angle_gamma   90.00
#
_symmetry.space_group_name_H-M   'P 1'
#
loop_
_entity.id
_entity.type
_entity.pdbx_description
1 polymer ?
#
loop_
_entity_poly.entity_id
_entity_poly.type
_entity_poly.pdbx_seq_one_letter_code
_entity_poly.pdbx_strand_id
1 'polypeptide(L)'
;MAERIKRGDRKDGVWLKDLDPLHGFMPYLYPNRADNEAFIQEQIDITALNEYLKKKTEGDPEFKYTYLHAIVAALVRTITLRPKMNRFIAGSRIYQRRWITAAFMVKRQFADESSESIFYKAFGDDDNIDTIHRSIKERVTSFRKGSAEDNSTDKMGLLLRLPPFMMRLVMKILFSLDRKGKVPDFLIKEDPNQASVFVTNLGSIGLHAGYHHLTNWGTNSIFVVIGEKHMAPFYQEDGSVEMREVIDLGVTLDERIADGYYYSKTIKLLKHLLTHPELLDQKSNEEVEF
;
A
#
# COMPACT_ATOMS: atom_id res chain seq x y z
N MET A 1 12.70 22.45 1.23
CA MET A 1 12.51 23.09 2.57
C MET A 1 11.47 22.29 3.33
N ALA A 2 11.75 21.86 4.57
CA ALA A 2 10.73 21.16 5.37
C ALA A 2 9.56 22.14 5.65
N GLU A 3 8.36 21.75 5.22
CA GLU A 3 7.16 22.55 5.41
C GLU A 3 6.87 22.71 6.91
N ARG A 4 6.65 23.95 7.36
CA ARG A 4 6.41 24.24 8.78
C ARG A 4 5.11 23.59 9.25
N ILE A 5 5.17 22.76 10.29
CA ILE A 5 4.00 22.14 10.92
C ILE A 5 3.12 23.25 11.53
N LYS A 6 1.88 23.36 11.05
CA LYS A 6 0.88 24.31 11.53
C LYS A 6 0.08 23.73 12.70
N ARG A 7 -0.62 24.59 13.45
CA ARG A 7 -1.51 24.15 14.54
C ARG A 7 -2.62 23.24 14.00
N GLY A 8 -2.66 22.01 14.48
CA GLY A 8 -3.61 20.97 14.09
C GLY A 8 -3.05 19.93 13.14
N ASP A 9 -1.89 20.20 12.52
CA ASP A 9 -1.19 19.21 11.71
C ASP A 9 -0.58 18.10 12.58
N ARG A 10 -0.38 16.95 11.96
CA ARG A 10 0.44 15.86 12.47
C ARG A 10 1.83 15.91 11.83
N LYS A 11 2.79 15.18 12.37
CA LYS A 11 4.12 15.03 11.75
C LYS A 11 4.01 14.44 10.34
N ASP A 12 3.11 13.46 10.16
CA ASP A 12 2.89 12.66 8.96
C ASP A 12 1.83 13.24 8.01
N GLY A 13 1.08 14.29 8.42
CA GLY A 13 0.00 14.82 7.59
C GLY A 13 -0.43 16.24 7.92
N VAL A 14 -0.92 16.91 6.88
CA VAL A 14 -1.52 18.26 6.94
C VAL A 14 -3.03 18.13 7.13
N TRP A 15 -3.59 18.76 8.15
CA TRP A 15 -5.03 18.77 8.39
C TRP A 15 -5.76 19.55 7.31
N LEU A 16 -6.69 18.87 6.60
CA LEU A 16 -7.57 19.48 5.62
C LEU A 16 -8.77 20.12 6.34
N LYS A 17 -8.82 21.45 6.33
CA LYS A 17 -9.87 22.24 7.02
C LYS A 17 -11.00 22.63 6.08
N ASP A 18 -10.68 22.90 4.82
CA ASP A 18 -11.60 23.40 3.81
C ASP A 18 -12.11 22.27 2.92
N LEU A 19 -12.79 21.30 3.55
CA LEU A 19 -13.48 20.21 2.87
C LEU A 19 -14.96 20.57 2.69
N ASP A 20 -15.59 19.97 1.67
CA ASP A 20 -17.04 20.08 1.59
C ASP A 20 -17.71 19.48 2.86
N PRO A 21 -18.90 19.95 3.23
CA PRO A 21 -19.53 19.59 4.50
C PRO A 21 -19.75 18.08 4.66
N LEU A 22 -20.09 17.36 3.58
CA LEU A 22 -20.34 15.93 3.64
C LEU A 22 -19.06 15.17 4.00
N HIS A 23 -17.97 15.40 3.27
CA HIS A 23 -16.68 14.75 3.55
C HIS A 23 -16.14 15.14 4.93
N GLY A 24 -16.26 16.40 5.32
CA GLY A 24 -15.86 16.86 6.63
C GLY A 24 -16.62 16.21 7.79
N PHE A 25 -17.88 15.78 7.54
CA PHE A 25 -18.75 15.18 8.55
C PHE A 25 -18.61 13.65 8.64
N MET A 26 -18.21 12.97 7.54
CA MET A 26 -18.07 11.51 7.47
C MET A 26 -17.27 10.90 8.63
N PRO A 27 -16.12 11.43 9.05
CA PRO A 27 -15.35 10.86 10.17
C PRO A 27 -16.04 10.92 11.54
N TYR A 28 -17.08 11.73 11.68
CA TYR A 28 -17.90 11.79 12.90
C TYR A 28 -19.05 10.76 12.87
N LEU A 29 -19.66 10.56 11.69
CA LEU A 29 -20.71 9.54 11.49
C LEU A 29 -20.12 8.13 11.55
N TYR A 30 -18.96 7.95 10.96
CA TYR A 30 -18.27 6.66 10.83
C TYR A 30 -16.86 6.77 11.39
N PRO A 31 -16.68 6.65 12.71
CA PRO A 31 -15.41 6.94 13.37
C PRO A 31 -14.33 5.87 13.16
N ASN A 32 -14.71 4.62 12.90
CA ASN A 32 -13.79 3.50 12.77
C ASN A 32 -13.45 3.26 11.29
N ARG A 33 -12.20 2.97 10.99
CA ARG A 33 -11.75 2.69 9.61
C ARG A 33 -12.30 1.36 9.12
N ALA A 34 -12.25 0.34 9.95
CA ALA A 34 -12.75 -1.00 9.62
C ALA A 34 -14.25 -1.07 9.31
N ASP A 35 -15.03 -0.04 9.70
CA ASP A 35 -16.46 0.03 9.37
C ASP A 35 -16.71 0.79 8.05
N ASN A 36 -15.66 1.31 7.41
CA ASN A 36 -15.76 2.16 6.22
C ASN A 36 -14.92 1.61 5.07
N GLU A 37 -14.91 0.32 4.93
CA GLU A 37 -14.15 -0.36 3.90
C GLU A 37 -14.97 -0.47 2.62
N ALA A 38 -14.43 0.06 1.52
CA ALA A 38 -14.90 -0.24 0.18
C ALA A 38 -13.98 -1.30 -0.44
N PHE A 39 -14.60 -2.32 -1.03
CA PHE A 39 -13.90 -3.45 -1.65
C PHE A 39 -14.02 -3.35 -3.17
N ILE A 40 -12.88 -3.36 -3.86
CA ILE A 40 -12.82 -3.30 -5.31
C ILE A 40 -11.98 -4.47 -5.80
N GLN A 41 -12.51 -5.25 -6.74
CA GLN A 41 -11.78 -6.29 -7.42
C GLN A 41 -11.51 -5.87 -8.86
N GLU A 42 -10.25 -6.02 -9.29
CA GLU A 42 -9.86 -5.74 -10.66
C GLU A 42 -9.04 -6.89 -11.23
N GLN A 43 -9.39 -7.28 -12.43
CA GLN A 43 -8.63 -8.25 -13.22
C GLN A 43 -7.74 -7.49 -14.20
N ILE A 44 -6.46 -7.80 -14.17
CA ILE A 44 -5.43 -7.15 -14.98
C ILE A 44 -4.89 -8.16 -16.00
N ASP A 45 -5.05 -7.85 -17.29
CA ASP A 45 -4.34 -8.55 -18.37
C ASP A 45 -2.84 -8.25 -18.22
N ILE A 46 -2.05 -9.29 -18.05
CA ILE A 46 -0.61 -9.19 -17.81
C ILE A 46 0.23 -9.57 -19.03
N THR A 47 -0.37 -9.68 -20.21
CA THR A 47 0.35 -10.04 -21.44
C THR A 47 1.52 -9.11 -21.71
N ALA A 48 1.25 -7.80 -21.78
CA ALA A 48 2.30 -6.79 -21.98
C ALA A 48 3.26 -6.71 -20.79
N LEU A 49 2.73 -6.85 -19.56
CA LEU A 49 3.53 -6.82 -18.34
C LEU A 49 4.52 -7.98 -18.26
N ASN A 50 4.15 -9.17 -18.71
CA ASN A 50 5.04 -10.34 -18.78
C ASN A 50 6.28 -10.06 -19.65
N GLU A 51 6.04 -9.54 -20.86
CA GLU A 51 7.11 -9.22 -21.81
C GLU A 51 8.03 -8.12 -21.25
N TYR A 52 7.42 -7.08 -20.70
CA TYR A 52 8.15 -5.98 -20.08
C TYR A 52 9.03 -6.45 -18.91
N LEU A 53 8.50 -7.21 -17.95
CA LEU A 53 9.26 -7.72 -16.81
C LEU A 53 10.37 -8.69 -17.24
N LYS A 54 10.14 -9.50 -18.28
CA LYS A 54 11.16 -10.36 -18.87
C LYS A 54 12.33 -9.52 -19.39
N LYS A 55 12.05 -8.51 -20.21
CA LYS A 55 13.06 -7.59 -20.77
C LYS A 55 13.83 -6.85 -19.67
N LYS A 56 13.13 -6.34 -18.65
CA LYS A 56 13.76 -5.66 -17.51
C LYS A 56 14.69 -6.58 -16.73
N THR A 57 14.31 -7.87 -16.57
CA THR A 57 15.11 -8.88 -15.85
C THR A 57 16.40 -9.22 -16.57
N GLU A 58 16.48 -9.08 -17.91
CA GLU A 58 17.71 -9.27 -18.65
C GLU A 58 18.83 -8.30 -18.19
N GLY A 59 18.46 -7.11 -17.70
CA GLY A 59 19.36 -6.12 -17.14
C GLY A 59 19.85 -6.41 -15.69
N ASP A 60 19.11 -7.24 -14.92
CA ASP A 60 19.47 -7.70 -13.57
C ASP A 60 19.02 -9.15 -13.33
N PRO A 61 19.71 -10.13 -13.92
CA PRO A 61 19.33 -11.54 -13.83
C PRO A 61 19.45 -12.13 -12.41
N GLU A 62 20.26 -11.54 -11.54
CA GLU A 62 20.45 -12.00 -10.16
C GLU A 62 19.26 -11.64 -9.27
N PHE A 63 18.58 -10.54 -9.55
CA PHE A 63 17.40 -10.12 -8.81
C PHE A 63 16.29 -9.71 -9.77
N LYS A 64 15.46 -10.69 -10.13
CA LYS A 64 14.42 -10.54 -11.16
C LYS A 64 13.38 -9.46 -10.81
N TYR A 65 12.95 -8.72 -11.82
CA TYR A 65 11.75 -7.92 -11.74
C TYR A 65 10.51 -8.84 -11.66
N THR A 66 9.59 -8.53 -10.78
CA THR A 66 8.38 -9.31 -10.55
C THR A 66 7.13 -8.42 -10.59
N TYR A 67 5.96 -9.03 -10.61
CA TYR A 67 4.69 -8.31 -10.52
C TYR A 67 4.61 -7.41 -9.28
N LEU A 68 5.19 -7.83 -8.15
CA LEU A 68 5.26 -6.98 -6.96
C LEU A 68 5.93 -5.63 -7.24
N HIS A 69 7.06 -5.63 -7.96
CA HIS A 69 7.77 -4.40 -8.32
C HIS A 69 6.92 -3.49 -9.20
N ALA A 70 6.28 -4.05 -10.24
CA ALA A 70 5.43 -3.31 -11.16
C ALA A 70 4.18 -2.76 -10.45
N ILE A 71 3.52 -3.57 -9.63
CA ILE A 71 2.32 -3.16 -8.91
C ILE A 71 2.64 -2.09 -7.87
N VAL A 72 3.75 -2.20 -7.11
CA VAL A 72 4.19 -1.15 -6.19
C VAL A 72 4.52 0.14 -6.95
N ALA A 73 5.20 0.06 -8.11
CA ALA A 73 5.50 1.23 -8.93
C ALA A 73 4.22 1.90 -9.47
N ALA A 74 3.27 1.10 -9.98
CA ALA A 74 1.99 1.59 -10.44
C ALA A 74 1.17 2.23 -9.31
N LEU A 75 1.17 1.65 -8.11
CA LEU A 75 0.50 2.21 -6.93
C LEU A 75 1.13 3.54 -6.48
N VAL A 76 2.46 3.61 -6.40
CA VAL A 76 3.17 4.85 -6.05
C VAL A 76 2.83 5.94 -7.06
N ARG A 77 2.94 5.67 -8.36
CA ARG A 77 2.60 6.63 -9.41
C ARG A 77 1.11 7.02 -9.38
N THR A 78 0.23 6.05 -9.22
CA THR A 78 -1.22 6.31 -9.10
C THR A 78 -1.52 7.23 -7.91
N ILE A 79 -0.93 7.00 -6.74
CA ILE A 79 -1.13 7.83 -5.55
C ILE A 79 -0.52 9.23 -5.74
N THR A 80 0.61 9.36 -6.44
CA THR A 80 1.23 10.64 -6.79
C THR A 80 0.30 11.47 -7.67
N LEU A 81 -0.22 10.89 -8.77
CA LEU A 81 -1.10 11.55 -9.72
C LEU A 81 -2.54 11.73 -9.20
N ARG A 82 -2.92 10.97 -8.16
CA ARG A 82 -4.24 10.99 -7.55
C ARG A 82 -4.13 11.29 -6.04
N PRO A 83 -3.79 12.53 -5.64
CA PRO A 83 -3.36 12.86 -4.27
C PRO A 83 -4.42 12.64 -3.19
N LYS A 84 -5.74 12.63 -3.49
CA LYS A 84 -6.74 12.24 -2.50
C LYS A 84 -6.56 10.81 -1.99
N MET A 85 -5.95 9.92 -2.80
CA MET A 85 -5.61 8.56 -2.36
C MET A 85 -4.54 8.53 -1.28
N ASN A 86 -3.78 9.60 -1.09
CA ASN A 86 -2.80 9.74 -0.02
C ASN A 86 -3.37 10.51 1.20
N ARG A 87 -4.67 10.35 1.46
CA ARG A 87 -5.33 10.89 2.67
C ARG A 87 -5.51 9.80 3.71
N PHE A 88 -5.69 10.23 4.95
CA PHE A 88 -6.06 9.36 6.05
C PHE A 88 -6.90 10.08 7.09
N ILE A 89 -7.60 9.31 7.91
CA ILE A 89 -8.40 9.82 9.01
C ILE A 89 -7.72 9.50 10.34
N ALA A 90 -7.60 10.50 11.20
CA ALA A 90 -7.17 10.32 12.58
C ALA A 90 -7.88 11.32 13.50
N GLY A 91 -8.45 10.84 14.61
CA GLY A 91 -9.17 11.67 15.58
C GLY A 91 -10.30 12.50 14.95
N SER A 92 -11.10 11.90 14.06
CA SER A 92 -12.22 12.49 13.33
C SER A 92 -11.80 13.67 12.42
N ARG A 93 -10.57 13.68 11.95
CA ARG A 93 -10.06 14.68 11.01
C ARG A 93 -9.45 13.99 9.80
N ILE A 94 -9.59 14.61 8.64
CA ILE A 94 -8.98 14.16 7.40
C ILE A 94 -7.66 14.89 7.20
N TYR A 95 -6.61 14.13 6.93
CA TYR A 95 -5.26 14.64 6.70
C TYR A 95 -4.78 14.28 5.30
N GLN A 96 -4.09 15.19 4.63
CA GLN A 96 -3.25 14.89 3.47
C GLN A 96 -1.89 14.43 3.99
N ARG A 97 -1.48 13.22 3.64
CA ARG A 97 -0.17 12.69 4.01
C ARG A 97 0.94 13.48 3.32
N ARG A 98 2.07 13.66 4.01
CA ARG A 98 3.20 14.47 3.51
C ARG A 98 4.08 13.76 2.50
N TRP A 99 4.13 12.43 2.54
CA TRP A 99 4.89 11.59 1.63
C TRP A 99 4.10 10.31 1.31
N ILE A 100 4.45 9.67 0.20
CA ILE A 100 3.83 8.42 -0.19
C ILE A 100 4.69 7.28 0.36
N THR A 101 4.07 6.35 1.07
CA THR A 101 4.77 5.20 1.66
C THR A 101 4.11 3.90 1.22
N ALA A 102 4.92 2.93 0.82
CA ALA A 102 4.46 1.57 0.57
C ALA A 102 5.09 0.59 1.57
N ALA A 103 4.29 -0.35 2.01
CA ALA A 103 4.72 -1.43 2.88
C ALA A 103 4.26 -2.79 2.35
N PHE A 104 5.06 -3.85 2.58
CA PHE A 104 4.68 -5.23 2.33
C PHE A 104 5.51 -6.19 3.17
N MET A 105 5.02 -7.44 3.33
CA MET A 105 5.72 -8.47 4.08
C MET A 105 6.78 -9.15 3.20
N VAL A 106 7.95 -9.39 3.77
CA VAL A 106 9.04 -10.16 3.16
C VAL A 106 9.32 -11.37 4.03
N LYS A 107 9.12 -12.58 3.49
CA LYS A 107 9.54 -13.82 4.16
C LYS A 107 11.00 -14.12 3.86
N ARG A 108 11.72 -14.62 4.87
CA ARG A 108 13.10 -15.10 4.71
C ARG A 108 13.14 -16.34 3.82
N GLN A 109 12.22 -17.26 4.05
CA GLN A 109 12.00 -18.48 3.28
C GLN A 109 10.49 -18.76 3.23
N PHE A 110 10.02 -19.47 2.19
CA PHE A 110 8.64 -19.93 2.13
C PHE A 110 8.48 -21.20 2.96
N ALA A 111 8.37 -21.05 4.29
CA ALA A 111 8.15 -22.12 5.25
C ALA A 111 7.27 -21.60 6.39
N ASP A 112 6.53 -22.48 7.07
CA ASP A 112 5.53 -22.12 8.08
C ASP A 112 6.12 -21.33 9.25
N GLU A 113 7.31 -21.71 9.72
CA GLU A 113 7.99 -21.06 10.85
C GLU A 113 9.07 -20.05 10.42
N SER A 114 9.06 -19.62 9.16
CA SER A 114 10.04 -18.67 8.66
C SER A 114 9.80 -17.29 9.21
N SER A 115 10.87 -16.62 9.65
CA SER A 115 10.81 -15.22 10.07
C SER A 115 10.35 -14.30 8.93
N GLU A 116 9.52 -13.34 9.28
CA GLU A 116 9.01 -12.31 8.38
C GLU A 116 9.66 -10.97 8.72
N SER A 117 9.83 -10.12 7.73
CA SER A 117 10.25 -8.73 7.91
C SER A 117 9.35 -7.82 7.10
N ILE A 118 9.29 -6.58 7.50
CA ILE A 118 8.50 -5.56 6.83
C ILE A 118 9.42 -4.76 5.93
N PHE A 119 9.05 -4.65 4.64
CA PHE A 119 9.51 -3.57 3.80
C PHE A 119 8.63 -2.36 4.08
N TYR A 120 9.24 -1.23 4.40
CA TYR A 120 8.55 0.04 4.58
C TYR A 120 9.44 1.14 4.02
N LYS A 121 8.95 1.86 3.01
CA LYS A 121 9.72 2.95 2.39
C LYS A 121 8.82 4.09 1.93
N ALA A 122 9.33 5.31 2.07
CA ALA A 122 8.76 6.49 1.45
C ALA A 122 9.32 6.66 0.03
N PHE A 123 8.46 7.06 -0.88
CA PHE A 123 8.74 7.34 -2.27
C PHE A 123 8.41 8.80 -2.60
N GLY A 124 9.07 9.34 -3.62
CA GLY A 124 8.90 10.71 -4.07
C GLY A 124 8.56 10.80 -5.55
N ASP A 125 8.51 12.04 -6.03
CA ASP A 125 8.09 12.38 -7.39
C ASP A 125 9.04 11.81 -8.47
N ASP A 126 10.31 11.66 -8.14
CA ASP A 126 11.34 11.17 -9.07
C ASP A 126 11.46 9.63 -9.11
N ASP A 127 10.71 8.91 -8.26
CA ASP A 127 10.78 7.46 -8.22
C ASP A 127 10.09 6.82 -9.42
N ASN A 128 10.62 5.68 -9.86
CA ASN A 128 10.11 4.84 -10.94
C ASN A 128 10.32 3.35 -10.58
N ILE A 129 10.01 2.44 -11.51
CA ILE A 129 10.15 1.00 -11.25
C ILE A 129 11.59 0.60 -10.89
N ASP A 130 12.62 1.26 -11.45
CA ASP A 130 14.01 0.89 -11.20
C ASP A 130 14.48 1.32 -9.81
N THR A 131 14.05 2.49 -9.33
CA THR A 131 14.35 2.95 -7.98
C THR A 131 13.64 2.10 -6.93
N ILE A 132 12.39 1.68 -7.22
CA ILE A 132 11.60 0.78 -6.39
C ILE A 132 12.25 -0.60 -6.35
N HIS A 133 12.61 -1.17 -7.50
CA HIS A 133 13.31 -2.45 -7.60
C HIS A 133 14.60 -2.45 -6.79
N ARG A 134 15.44 -1.43 -6.93
CA ARG A 134 16.68 -1.27 -6.16
C ARG A 134 16.43 -1.29 -4.66
N SER A 135 15.41 -0.55 -4.23
CA SER A 135 15.04 -0.47 -2.82
C SER A 135 14.57 -1.81 -2.24
N ILE A 136 13.79 -2.55 -3.02
CA ILE A 136 13.32 -3.88 -2.64
C ILE A 136 14.49 -4.86 -2.60
N LYS A 137 15.39 -4.83 -3.62
CA LYS A 137 16.59 -5.65 -3.69
C LYS A 137 17.49 -5.45 -2.47
N GLU A 138 17.74 -4.20 -2.09
CA GLU A 138 18.54 -3.85 -0.92
C GLU A 138 17.95 -4.44 0.37
N ARG A 139 16.64 -4.25 0.60
CA ARG A 139 15.97 -4.75 1.81
C ARG A 139 15.92 -6.28 1.86
N VAL A 140 15.52 -6.93 0.76
CA VAL A 140 15.43 -8.40 0.68
C VAL A 140 16.81 -9.02 0.87
N THR A 141 17.85 -8.47 0.23
CA THR A 141 19.21 -8.98 0.34
C THR A 141 19.77 -8.82 1.76
N SER A 142 19.57 -7.66 2.39
CA SER A 142 20.02 -7.41 3.76
C SER A 142 19.31 -8.33 4.77
N PHE A 143 18.00 -8.54 4.60
CA PHE A 143 17.23 -9.43 5.46
C PHE A 143 17.64 -10.90 5.31
N ARG A 144 17.82 -11.38 4.08
CA ARG A 144 18.27 -12.76 3.82
C ARG A 144 19.68 -13.05 4.35
N LYS A 145 20.57 -12.05 4.34
CA LYS A 145 21.93 -12.15 4.91
C LYS A 145 21.96 -12.05 6.44
N GLY A 146 20.80 -11.87 7.11
CA GLY A 146 20.72 -11.78 8.56
C GLY A 146 21.23 -10.46 9.16
N SER A 147 21.52 -9.45 8.33
CA SER A 147 21.99 -8.14 8.77
C SER A 147 20.88 -7.15 9.15
N ALA A 148 19.62 -7.50 8.89
CA ALA A 148 18.45 -6.73 9.31
C ALA A 148 17.71 -7.51 10.41
N GLU A 149 17.77 -7.03 11.66
CA GLU A 149 16.98 -7.56 12.76
C GLU A 149 15.57 -6.97 12.71
N ASP A 150 14.56 -7.81 12.89
CA ASP A 150 13.18 -7.37 13.11
C ASP A 150 12.95 -7.09 14.60
N ASN A 151 13.30 -5.87 15.00
CA ASN A 151 13.11 -5.40 16.37
C ASN A 151 11.63 -5.17 16.74
N SER A 152 10.69 -5.32 15.83
CA SER A 152 9.26 -5.07 16.08
C SER A 152 8.64 -6.23 16.85
N THR A 153 8.96 -7.45 16.48
CA THR A 153 8.46 -8.69 17.13
C THR A 153 8.94 -8.80 18.58
N ASP A 154 10.20 -8.46 18.87
CA ASP A 154 10.76 -8.50 20.23
C ASP A 154 10.07 -7.51 21.18
N LYS A 155 9.76 -6.30 20.66
CA LYS A 155 9.03 -5.28 21.43
C LYS A 155 7.59 -5.69 21.74
N MET A 156 6.90 -6.30 20.78
CA MET A 156 5.56 -6.85 20.99
C MET A 156 5.60 -8.01 22.00
N GLY A 157 6.61 -8.88 21.94
CA GLY A 157 6.82 -9.97 22.90
C GLY A 157 6.96 -9.48 24.34
N LEU A 158 7.63 -8.33 24.55
CA LEU A 158 7.73 -7.73 25.89
C LEU A 158 6.38 -7.22 26.39
N LEU A 159 5.59 -6.57 25.54
CA LEU A 159 4.24 -6.10 25.89
C LEU A 159 3.30 -7.25 26.21
N LEU A 160 3.38 -8.39 25.52
CA LEU A 160 2.55 -9.57 25.76
C LEU A 160 2.78 -10.23 27.14
N ARG A 161 3.88 -9.89 27.85
CA ARG A 161 4.11 -10.34 29.23
C ARG A 161 3.26 -9.59 30.26
N LEU A 162 2.61 -8.50 29.87
CA LEU A 162 1.72 -7.75 30.76
C LEU A 162 0.42 -8.50 31.03
N PRO A 163 -0.15 -8.39 32.24
CA PRO A 163 -1.50 -8.89 32.50
C PRO A 163 -2.53 -8.25 31.56
N PRO A 164 -3.61 -8.96 31.16
CA PRO A 164 -4.56 -8.49 30.16
C PRO A 164 -5.18 -7.11 30.46
N PHE A 165 -5.43 -6.77 31.72
CA PHE A 165 -5.98 -5.47 32.10
C PHE A 165 -4.97 -4.33 31.88
N MET A 166 -3.68 -4.56 32.15
CA MET A 166 -2.62 -3.60 31.88
C MET A 166 -2.41 -3.44 30.36
N MET A 167 -2.43 -4.54 29.60
CA MET A 167 -2.35 -4.49 28.15
C MET A 167 -3.49 -3.65 27.56
N ARG A 168 -4.75 -3.84 28.03
CA ARG A 168 -5.89 -3.01 27.58
C ARG A 168 -5.67 -1.53 27.87
N LEU A 169 -5.11 -1.20 29.05
CA LEU A 169 -4.82 0.20 29.41
C LEU A 169 -3.73 0.78 28.49
N VAL A 170 -2.62 0.04 28.28
CA VAL A 170 -1.54 0.44 27.38
C VAL A 170 -2.07 0.68 25.97
N MET A 171 -2.86 -0.26 25.42
CA MET A 171 -3.47 -0.09 24.09
C MET A 171 -4.40 1.11 24.03
N LYS A 172 -5.23 1.36 25.05
CA LYS A 172 -6.08 2.55 25.10
C LYS A 172 -5.26 3.87 25.05
N ILE A 173 -4.12 3.91 25.73
CA ILE A 173 -3.21 5.05 25.70
C ILE A 173 -2.58 5.17 24.30
N LEU A 174 -2.07 4.06 23.73
CA LEU A 174 -1.45 4.05 22.41
C LEU A 174 -2.43 4.50 21.32
N PHE A 175 -3.67 4.02 21.31
CA PHE A 175 -4.71 4.48 20.40
C PHE A 175 -5.00 5.99 20.56
N SER A 176 -5.00 6.50 21.81
CA SER A 176 -5.17 7.93 22.05
C SER A 176 -4.00 8.76 21.52
N LEU A 177 -2.78 8.25 21.65
CA LEU A 177 -1.56 8.88 21.12
C LEU A 177 -1.53 8.82 19.58
N ASP A 178 -1.93 7.68 19.00
CA ASP A 178 -2.00 7.49 17.55
C ASP A 178 -2.95 8.50 16.89
N ARG A 179 -4.16 8.65 17.41
CA ARG A 179 -5.12 9.68 16.95
C ARG A 179 -4.53 11.08 16.92
N LYS A 180 -3.58 11.38 17.81
CA LYS A 180 -2.91 12.69 17.92
C LYS A 180 -1.58 12.77 17.16
N GLY A 181 -1.13 11.67 16.54
CA GLY A 181 0.19 11.57 15.91
C GLY A 181 1.36 11.70 16.90
N LYS A 182 1.17 11.21 18.12
CA LYS A 182 2.13 11.32 19.23
C LYS A 182 2.66 9.98 19.71
N VAL A 183 2.42 8.90 18.97
CA VAL A 183 3.06 7.61 19.27
C VAL A 183 4.57 7.77 19.12
N PRO A 184 5.37 7.22 20.03
CA PRO A 184 6.82 7.25 19.91
C PRO A 184 7.29 6.60 18.61
N ASP A 185 8.21 7.26 17.89
CA ASP A 185 8.67 6.84 16.57
C ASP A 185 9.23 5.40 16.57
N PHE A 186 9.88 4.98 17.65
CA PHE A 186 10.43 3.63 17.76
C PHE A 186 9.38 2.51 17.75
N LEU A 187 8.10 2.82 18.02
CA LEU A 187 6.98 1.87 17.97
C LEU A 187 6.34 1.77 16.60
N ILE A 188 6.45 2.82 15.77
CA ILE A 188 5.72 2.92 14.49
C ILE A 188 6.64 3.05 13.27
N LYS A 189 7.97 3.07 13.47
CA LYS A 189 8.93 3.40 12.42
C LYS A 189 8.82 2.53 11.16
N GLU A 190 8.44 1.27 11.30
CA GLU A 190 8.25 0.33 10.19
C GLU A 190 6.88 -0.38 10.31
N ASP A 191 5.91 0.25 10.98
CA ASP A 191 4.57 -0.30 11.10
C ASP A 191 3.81 -0.13 9.78
N PRO A 192 3.44 -1.21 9.08
CA PRO A 192 2.74 -1.14 7.81
C PRO A 192 1.37 -0.46 7.92
N ASN A 193 0.77 -0.44 9.12
CA ASN A 193 -0.47 0.27 9.37
C ASN A 193 -0.30 1.80 9.34
N GLN A 194 0.92 2.31 9.25
CA GLN A 194 1.22 3.73 9.07
C GLN A 194 1.55 4.08 7.60
N ALA A 195 1.55 3.11 6.69
CA ALA A 195 1.84 3.34 5.27
C ALA A 195 0.67 3.98 4.51
N SER A 196 0.95 4.60 3.36
CA SER A 196 -0.09 5.03 2.41
C SER A 196 -0.81 3.83 1.82
N VAL A 197 -0.05 2.81 1.42
CA VAL A 197 -0.56 1.55 0.90
C VAL A 197 0.19 0.38 1.52
N PHE A 198 -0.58 -0.62 1.95
CA PHE A 198 -0.05 -1.91 2.38
C PHE A 198 -0.37 -2.96 1.31
N VAL A 199 0.65 -3.70 0.86
CA VAL A 199 0.53 -4.68 -0.21
C VAL A 199 0.83 -6.07 0.33
N THR A 200 0.03 -7.05 -0.02
CA THR A 200 0.34 -8.47 0.20
C THR A 200 0.30 -9.23 -1.12
N ASN A 201 1.23 -10.16 -1.31
CA ASN A 201 1.34 -10.97 -2.53
C ASN A 201 0.99 -12.43 -2.22
N LEU A 202 -0.29 -12.75 -2.24
CA LEU A 202 -0.81 -14.10 -2.04
C LEU A 202 -0.49 -15.02 -3.23
N GLY A 203 -0.35 -14.45 -4.44
CA GLY A 203 0.06 -15.20 -5.62
C GLY A 203 1.43 -15.85 -5.50
N SER A 204 2.32 -15.30 -4.67
CA SER A 204 3.64 -15.90 -4.41
C SER A 204 3.57 -17.22 -3.63
N ILE A 205 2.41 -17.52 -3.03
CA ILE A 205 2.13 -18.77 -2.28
C ILE A 205 0.95 -19.54 -2.89
N GLY A 206 0.57 -19.22 -4.15
CA GLY A 206 -0.44 -19.98 -4.92
C GLY A 206 -1.89 -19.73 -4.45
N LEU A 207 -2.21 -18.52 -3.98
CA LEU A 207 -3.55 -18.15 -3.57
C LEU A 207 -4.15 -17.07 -4.48
N HIS A 208 -5.45 -17.17 -4.73
CA HIS A 208 -6.22 -16.14 -5.42
C HIS A 208 -6.25 -14.83 -4.64
N ALA A 209 -6.57 -13.73 -5.30
CA ALA A 209 -6.80 -12.47 -4.63
C ALA A 209 -8.04 -12.54 -3.74
N GLY A 210 -7.92 -11.96 -2.56
CA GLY A 210 -9.02 -11.71 -1.65
C GLY A 210 -8.96 -10.27 -1.19
N TYR A 211 -9.65 -9.97 -0.10
CA TYR A 211 -9.59 -8.66 0.55
C TYR A 211 -8.98 -8.79 1.93
N HIS A 212 -8.25 -7.77 2.33
CA HIS A 212 -7.74 -7.67 3.69
C HIS A 212 -8.35 -6.44 4.36
N HIS A 213 -8.74 -6.58 5.63
CA HIS A 213 -9.32 -5.48 6.40
C HIS A 213 -8.28 -4.40 6.72
N LEU A 214 -8.76 -3.18 6.86
CA LEU A 214 -8.00 -2.08 7.43
C LEU A 214 -8.10 -2.12 8.95
N THR A 215 -7.09 -1.60 9.64
CA THR A 215 -7.11 -1.54 11.11
C THR A 215 -7.53 -0.17 11.61
N ASN A 216 -8.14 -0.11 12.81
CA ASN A 216 -8.39 1.15 13.50
C ASN A 216 -7.12 1.72 14.15
N TRP A 217 -6.04 0.95 14.20
CA TRP A 217 -4.69 1.37 14.54
C TRP A 217 -3.99 1.93 13.32
N GLY A 218 -3.23 3.00 13.50
CA GLY A 218 -2.45 3.60 12.42
C GLY A 218 -3.26 4.46 11.46
N THR A 219 -2.72 4.66 10.28
CA THR A 219 -3.24 5.61 9.28
C THR A 219 -3.31 5.02 7.86
N ASN A 220 -3.11 3.72 7.71
CA ASN A 220 -3.23 3.05 6.41
C ASN A 220 -4.66 3.17 5.90
N SER A 221 -4.83 3.63 4.66
CA SER A 221 -6.13 3.83 4.02
C SER A 221 -6.31 2.97 2.76
N ILE A 222 -5.28 2.22 2.34
CA ILE A 222 -5.32 1.38 1.15
C ILE A 222 -4.60 0.07 1.44
N PHE A 223 -5.29 -1.05 1.25
CA PHE A 223 -4.70 -2.38 1.26
C PHE A 223 -4.88 -3.05 -0.09
N VAL A 224 -3.81 -3.58 -0.67
CA VAL A 224 -3.84 -4.26 -1.97
C VAL A 224 -3.37 -5.71 -1.82
N VAL A 225 -4.21 -6.63 -2.28
CA VAL A 225 -3.93 -8.06 -2.32
C VAL A 225 -3.66 -8.46 -3.76
N ILE A 226 -2.50 -9.02 -4.04
CA ILE A 226 -2.11 -9.56 -5.35
C ILE A 226 -2.40 -11.05 -5.33
N GLY A 227 -3.27 -11.53 -6.23
CA GLY A 227 -3.56 -12.94 -6.42
C GLY A 227 -2.54 -13.65 -7.30
N GLU A 228 -2.69 -14.97 -7.41
CA GLU A 228 -1.92 -15.75 -8.36
C GLU A 228 -2.36 -15.46 -9.81
N LYS A 229 -1.45 -15.67 -10.73
CA LYS A 229 -1.77 -15.56 -12.15
C LYS A 229 -2.54 -16.79 -12.64
N HIS A 230 -3.52 -16.55 -13.50
CA HIS A 230 -4.35 -17.58 -14.08
C HIS A 230 -4.84 -17.19 -15.47
N MET A 231 -5.43 -18.15 -16.19
CA MET A 231 -6.05 -17.90 -17.49
C MET A 231 -7.48 -17.44 -17.33
N ALA A 232 -7.87 -16.34 -17.99
CA ALA A 232 -9.24 -15.84 -17.99
C ALA A 232 -9.76 -15.61 -19.43
N PRO A 233 -11.07 -15.80 -19.68
CA PRO A 233 -11.67 -15.57 -20.98
C PRO A 233 -11.94 -14.08 -21.19
N PHE A 234 -11.53 -13.56 -22.35
CA PHE A 234 -11.86 -12.24 -22.85
C PHE A 234 -12.78 -12.38 -24.06
N TYR A 235 -14.00 -11.91 -23.91
CA TYR A 235 -15.01 -11.95 -24.99
C TYR A 235 -14.76 -10.81 -25.97
N GLN A 236 -14.66 -11.14 -27.25
CA GLN A 236 -14.48 -10.19 -28.35
C GLN A 236 -15.85 -9.74 -28.89
N GLU A 237 -15.87 -8.63 -29.62
CA GLU A 237 -17.10 -8.09 -30.23
C GLU A 237 -17.75 -9.05 -31.25
N ASP A 238 -16.97 -9.89 -31.91
CA ASP A 238 -17.42 -10.93 -32.85
C ASP A 238 -17.97 -12.18 -32.18
N GLY A 239 -17.99 -12.22 -30.83
CA GLY A 239 -18.42 -13.36 -30.03
C GLY A 239 -17.34 -14.44 -29.81
N SER A 240 -16.14 -14.27 -30.35
CA SER A 240 -15.01 -15.16 -30.06
C SER A 240 -14.49 -14.94 -28.64
N VAL A 241 -13.78 -15.97 -28.13
CA VAL A 241 -13.18 -15.92 -26.79
C VAL A 241 -11.68 -16.12 -26.90
N GLU A 242 -10.94 -15.14 -26.39
CA GLU A 242 -9.49 -15.22 -26.26
C GLU A 242 -9.13 -15.48 -24.79
N MET A 243 -8.34 -16.53 -24.55
CA MET A 243 -7.82 -16.82 -23.21
C MET A 243 -6.54 -16.03 -22.98
N ARG A 244 -6.53 -15.19 -21.94
CA ARG A 244 -5.37 -14.38 -21.56
C ARG A 244 -4.91 -14.67 -20.15
N GLU A 245 -3.62 -14.50 -19.91
CA GLU A 245 -3.04 -14.60 -18.57
C GLU A 245 -3.32 -13.30 -17.79
N VAL A 246 -3.87 -13.45 -16.60
CA VAL A 246 -4.30 -12.33 -15.76
C VAL A 246 -3.81 -12.46 -14.34
N ILE A 247 -3.81 -11.33 -13.62
CA ILE A 247 -3.70 -11.27 -12.16
C ILE A 247 -4.91 -10.51 -11.62
N ASP A 248 -5.54 -11.06 -10.58
CA ASP A 248 -6.57 -10.33 -9.83
C ASP A 248 -5.93 -9.49 -8.72
N LEU A 249 -6.44 -8.27 -8.57
CA LEU A 249 -6.14 -7.39 -7.47
C LEU A 249 -7.37 -7.19 -6.61
N GLY A 250 -7.28 -7.52 -5.33
CA GLY A 250 -8.26 -7.14 -4.32
C GLY A 250 -7.81 -5.86 -3.62
N VAL A 251 -8.60 -4.81 -3.68
CA VAL A 251 -8.29 -3.50 -3.11
C VAL A 251 -9.30 -3.17 -2.03
N THR A 252 -8.81 -2.91 -0.83
CA THR A 252 -9.62 -2.39 0.29
C THR A 252 -9.23 -0.93 0.52
N LEU A 253 -10.23 -0.06 0.54
CA LEU A 253 -10.07 1.39 0.67
C LEU A 253 -10.87 1.92 1.85
N ASP A 254 -10.35 2.92 2.56
CA ASP A 254 -11.14 3.73 3.48
C ASP A 254 -12.00 4.72 2.67
N GLU A 255 -13.31 4.45 2.50
CA GLU A 255 -14.17 5.22 1.61
C GLU A 255 -14.33 6.71 1.99
N ARG A 256 -13.91 7.09 3.20
CA ARG A 256 -13.99 8.48 3.68
C ARG A 256 -12.93 9.40 3.07
N ILE A 257 -11.87 8.86 2.41
CA ILE A 257 -10.76 9.68 1.88
C ILE A 257 -11.09 10.36 0.55
N ALA A 258 -12.00 9.77 -0.25
CA ALA A 258 -12.42 10.29 -1.54
C ALA A 258 -13.81 9.74 -1.93
N ASP A 259 -14.43 10.31 -2.96
CA ASP A 259 -15.70 9.85 -3.51
C ASP A 259 -15.54 8.71 -4.53
N GLY A 260 -16.63 8.01 -4.84
CA GLY A 260 -16.64 6.87 -5.77
C GLY A 260 -16.19 7.23 -7.19
N TYR A 261 -16.50 8.44 -7.68
CA TYR A 261 -16.01 8.89 -8.99
C TYR A 261 -14.49 9.04 -9.00
N TYR A 262 -13.94 9.57 -7.91
CA TYR A 262 -12.49 9.68 -7.77
C TYR A 262 -11.83 8.30 -7.74
N TYR A 263 -12.42 7.33 -7.03
CA TYR A 263 -11.93 5.94 -7.02
C TYR A 263 -11.97 5.31 -8.41
N SER A 264 -13.08 5.45 -9.13
CA SER A 264 -13.21 4.91 -10.48
C SER A 264 -12.10 5.39 -11.41
N LYS A 265 -11.84 6.70 -11.41
CA LYS A 265 -10.72 7.28 -12.18
C LYS A 265 -9.35 6.77 -11.70
N THR A 266 -9.19 6.57 -10.40
CA THR A 266 -7.94 6.07 -9.81
C THR A 266 -7.67 4.62 -10.23
N ILE A 267 -8.68 3.77 -10.20
CA ILE A 267 -8.57 2.37 -10.62
C ILE A 267 -8.29 2.26 -12.12
N LYS A 268 -8.94 3.10 -12.95
CA LYS A 268 -8.64 3.16 -14.39
C LYS A 268 -7.18 3.51 -14.65
N LEU A 269 -6.63 4.50 -13.94
CA LEU A 269 -5.21 4.86 -14.06
C LEU A 269 -4.30 3.70 -13.63
N LEU A 270 -4.60 3.04 -12.51
CA LEU A 270 -3.83 1.88 -12.05
C LEU A 270 -3.81 0.76 -13.10
N LYS A 271 -4.98 0.43 -13.67
CA LYS A 271 -5.08 -0.57 -14.75
C LYS A 271 -4.28 -0.15 -15.97
N HIS A 272 -4.41 1.10 -16.38
CA HIS A 272 -3.68 1.64 -17.53
C HIS A 272 -2.17 1.50 -17.35
N LEU A 273 -1.64 1.86 -16.18
CA LEU A 273 -0.20 1.71 -15.89
C LEU A 273 0.28 0.25 -15.90
N LEU A 274 -0.57 -0.70 -15.51
CA LEU A 274 -0.22 -2.11 -15.51
C LEU A 274 -0.37 -2.78 -16.88
N THR A 275 -1.23 -2.26 -17.75
CA THR A 275 -1.39 -2.72 -19.15
C THR A 275 -0.45 -2.00 -20.12
N HIS A 276 0.13 -0.86 -19.74
CA HIS A 276 1.16 -0.10 -20.47
C HIS A 276 2.40 0.08 -19.58
N PRO A 277 3.09 -1.04 -19.27
CA PRO A 277 4.12 -1.06 -18.22
C PRO A 277 5.37 -0.25 -18.55
N GLU A 278 5.60 0.13 -19.80
CA GLU A 278 6.66 1.07 -20.21
C GLU A 278 6.52 2.44 -19.54
N LEU A 279 5.29 2.82 -19.17
CA LEU A 279 5.04 4.04 -18.40
C LEU A 279 5.69 4.00 -17.02
N LEU A 280 5.96 2.82 -16.46
CA LEU A 280 6.60 2.67 -15.15
C LEU A 280 8.09 3.03 -15.15
N ASP A 281 8.71 3.21 -16.32
CA ASP A 281 10.08 3.72 -16.47
C ASP A 281 10.16 5.24 -16.21
N GLN A 282 9.04 5.94 -16.39
CA GLN A 282 8.94 7.38 -16.18
C GLN A 282 8.84 7.71 -14.68
N LYS A 283 9.09 8.98 -14.34
CA LYS A 283 8.93 9.47 -12.96
C LYS A 283 7.49 9.41 -12.50
N SER A 284 7.27 9.22 -11.21
CA SER A 284 5.95 9.07 -10.64
C SER A 284 5.05 10.30 -10.81
N ASN A 285 5.63 11.50 -10.98
CA ASN A 285 4.89 12.75 -11.15
C ASN A 285 4.61 13.13 -12.62
N GLU A 286 5.13 12.37 -13.57
CA GLU A 286 4.81 12.63 -14.99
C GLU A 286 3.35 12.30 -15.29
N GLU A 287 2.64 13.25 -15.91
CA GLU A 287 1.23 13.09 -16.26
C GLU A 287 1.01 11.94 -17.24
N VAL A 288 -0.13 11.28 -17.14
CA VAL A 288 -0.53 10.15 -17.99
C VAL A 288 -1.92 10.41 -18.51
N GLU A 289 -2.08 10.32 -19.83
CA GLU A 289 -3.40 10.28 -20.48
C GLU A 289 -3.95 8.84 -20.43
N PHE A 290 -5.19 8.64 -19.96
CA PHE A 290 -5.79 7.32 -19.77
C PHE A 290 -7.32 7.33 -19.87
#